data_7070613ba22e0ba4dbb14be125ec6aca
#
_entry.id   7070613ba22e0ba4dbb14be125ec6aca
#
_cell.length_a   1.000
_cell.length_b   1.000
_cell.length_c   1.000
_cell.angle_alpha   90.00
_cell.angle_beta   90.00
_cell.angle_gamma   90.00
#
_symmetry.space_group_name_H-M   'P 1'
#
loop_
_entity.id
_entity.type
_entity.pdbx_description
1 polymer ?
#
loop_
_entity_poly.entity_id
_entity_poly.type
_entity_poly.pdbx_seq_one_letter_code
_entity_poly.pdbx_strand_id
1 'polypeptide(L)'
;TDAHLSEVIDLFRHDPQLRVLAVLDARGHPVGIIREQRVRELLFCPYWFSLMQNPTIGGSIATMTEPCLTADVAESTATLLAIVSRAAGAEGLVLVHDGRFVETLDSGQLAKLAMLREVELAQERSARAARVDAAGDRFHEDIAALTAALSHTARQVEEVARDLAERAQQTGRDAVSVAGATAQTLTGLGEPGDRGHALAASMRRIVDDGTHARTVRSD
;
A
#
# COMPACT_ATOMS: atom_id res chain seq x y z
N THR A 1 21.53 49.51 -12.30
CA THR A 1 21.27 50.52 -11.24
C THR A 1 21.38 51.96 -11.73
N ASP A 2 21.82 52.18 -12.96
CA ASP A 2 21.99 53.54 -13.53
C ASP A 2 20.76 54.03 -14.31
N ALA A 3 19.66 53.22 -14.29
CA ALA A 3 18.42 53.59 -14.97
C ALA A 3 17.72 54.72 -14.26
N HIS A 4 17.09 55.62 -15.06
CA HIS A 4 16.26 56.68 -14.55
C HIS A 4 14.85 56.21 -14.24
N LEU A 5 14.22 56.83 -13.25
CA LEU A 5 12.84 56.49 -12.85
C LEU A 5 11.83 56.69 -14.00
N SER A 6 12.08 57.62 -14.90
CA SER A 6 11.28 57.84 -16.12
C SER A 6 11.25 56.61 -17.02
N GLU A 7 12.37 55.89 -17.18
CA GLU A 7 12.47 54.69 -18.00
C GLU A 7 11.63 53.56 -17.39
N VAL A 8 11.67 53.43 -16.07
CA VAL A 8 10.84 52.46 -15.34
C VAL A 8 9.35 52.73 -15.50
N ILE A 9 8.94 54.01 -15.41
CA ILE A 9 7.55 54.40 -15.61
C ILE A 9 7.11 54.06 -17.05
N ASP A 10 7.96 54.32 -18.04
CA ASP A 10 7.66 53.99 -19.42
C ASP A 10 7.54 52.49 -19.67
N LEU A 11 8.35 51.66 -19.03
CA LEU A 11 8.21 50.18 -19.08
C LEU A 11 6.82 49.73 -18.58
N PHE A 12 6.39 50.20 -17.41
CA PHE A 12 5.06 49.85 -16.87
C PHE A 12 3.90 50.42 -17.71
N ARG A 13 4.12 51.53 -18.44
CA ARG A 13 3.11 52.09 -19.36
C ARG A 13 2.99 51.31 -20.66
N HIS A 14 4.11 50.79 -21.16
CA HIS A 14 4.12 50.01 -22.41
C HIS A 14 3.63 48.57 -22.21
N ASP A 15 3.83 48.00 -21.04
CA ASP A 15 3.33 46.67 -20.69
C ASP A 15 2.34 46.71 -19.50
N PRO A 16 1.03 46.77 -19.77
CA PRO A 16 0.01 46.79 -18.73
C PRO A 16 -0.07 45.50 -17.90
N GLN A 17 0.59 44.40 -18.32
CA GLN A 17 0.64 43.13 -17.58
C GLN A 17 1.83 43.10 -16.63
N LEU A 18 2.81 43.97 -16.81
CA LEU A 18 3.99 44.03 -15.95
C LEU A 18 3.59 44.50 -14.55
N ARG A 19 3.77 43.67 -13.54
CA ARG A 19 3.47 44.01 -12.14
C ARG A 19 4.71 44.25 -11.31
N VAL A 20 5.79 43.56 -11.65
CA VAL A 20 7.05 43.57 -10.92
C VAL A 20 8.20 43.62 -11.92
N LEU A 21 9.10 44.57 -11.74
CA LEU A 21 10.30 44.73 -12.56
C LEU A 21 11.53 44.39 -11.73
N ALA A 22 12.35 43.45 -12.16
CA ALA A 22 13.62 43.12 -11.53
C ALA A 22 14.66 44.25 -11.80
N VAL A 23 15.36 44.65 -10.77
CA VAL A 23 16.50 45.57 -10.85
C VAL A 23 17.78 44.74 -10.80
N LEU A 24 18.62 44.91 -11.81
CA LEU A 24 19.84 44.13 -11.97
C LEU A 24 21.09 45.00 -11.79
N ASP A 25 22.16 44.36 -11.33
CA ASP A 25 23.50 44.99 -11.37
C ASP A 25 24.11 44.90 -12.78
N ALA A 26 25.33 45.47 -12.95
CA ALA A 26 26.06 45.44 -14.21
C ALA A 26 26.48 44.01 -14.65
N ARG A 27 26.38 43.01 -13.77
CA ARG A 27 26.69 41.61 -14.03
C ARG A 27 25.46 40.78 -14.33
N GLY A 28 24.25 41.37 -14.23
CA GLY A 28 22.97 40.71 -14.43
C GLY A 28 22.43 39.96 -13.20
N HIS A 29 22.98 40.26 -12.02
CA HIS A 29 22.44 39.70 -10.79
C HIS A 29 21.28 40.57 -10.27
N PRO A 30 20.19 40.02 -9.78
CA PRO A 30 19.11 40.77 -9.20
C PRO A 30 19.53 41.42 -7.88
N VAL A 31 19.37 42.70 -7.75
CA VAL A 31 19.63 43.48 -6.53
C VAL A 31 18.36 43.93 -5.84
N GLY A 32 17.21 43.81 -6.50
CA GLY A 32 15.90 44.12 -5.96
C GLY A 32 14.81 44.11 -7.02
N ILE A 33 13.62 44.56 -6.63
CA ILE A 33 12.46 44.67 -7.50
C ILE A 33 11.84 46.07 -7.35
N ILE A 34 11.14 46.51 -8.40
CA ILE A 34 10.24 47.65 -8.37
C ILE A 34 8.84 47.15 -8.71
N ARG A 35 7.87 47.47 -7.84
CA ARG A 35 6.47 47.11 -8.03
C ARG A 35 5.69 48.17 -8.76
N GLU A 36 4.78 47.79 -9.68
CA GLU A 36 3.88 48.71 -10.35
C GLU A 36 3.11 49.58 -9.33
N GLN A 37 2.62 48.95 -8.27
CA GLN A 37 1.88 49.66 -7.23
C GLN A 37 2.67 50.85 -6.66
N ARG A 38 3.97 50.64 -6.39
CA ARG A 38 4.85 51.68 -5.83
C ARG A 38 5.04 52.83 -6.80
N VAL A 39 5.18 52.51 -8.08
CA VAL A 39 5.26 53.52 -9.14
C VAL A 39 3.94 54.30 -9.26
N ARG A 40 2.81 53.60 -9.18
CA ARG A 40 1.49 54.18 -9.21
C ARG A 40 1.23 55.12 -8.04
N GLU A 41 1.60 54.73 -6.83
CA GLU A 41 1.53 55.59 -5.63
C GLU A 41 2.31 56.90 -5.81
N LEU A 42 3.48 56.83 -6.41
CA LEU A 42 4.28 58.01 -6.73
C LEU A 42 3.57 58.92 -7.75
N LEU A 43 3.03 58.34 -8.84
CA LEU A 43 2.36 59.10 -9.91
C LEU A 43 1.06 59.78 -9.44
N PHE A 44 0.36 59.18 -8.48
CA PHE A 44 -0.84 59.76 -7.87
C PHE A 44 -0.53 60.75 -6.74
N CYS A 45 0.75 60.91 -6.35
CA CYS A 45 1.15 61.97 -5.42
C CYS A 45 0.96 63.34 -6.03
N PRO A 46 0.27 64.32 -5.39
CA PRO A 46 0.08 65.66 -5.94
C PRO A 46 1.39 66.38 -6.32
N TYR A 47 2.49 66.03 -5.70
CA TYR A 47 3.81 66.63 -5.91
C TYR A 47 4.73 65.77 -6.80
N TRP A 48 4.19 64.74 -7.49
CA TRP A 48 4.98 63.77 -8.25
C TRP A 48 5.93 64.46 -9.26
N PHE A 49 5.48 65.52 -9.94
CA PHE A 49 6.25 66.26 -10.91
C PHE A 49 7.49 66.93 -10.28
N SER A 50 7.31 67.57 -9.13
CA SER A 50 8.41 68.16 -8.37
C SER A 50 9.39 67.10 -7.81
N LEU A 51 8.87 65.92 -7.45
CA LEU A 51 9.68 64.79 -7.01
C LEU A 51 10.53 64.24 -8.16
N MET A 52 9.97 64.15 -9.36
CA MET A 52 10.69 63.68 -10.55
C MET A 52 11.79 64.66 -11.01
N GLN A 53 11.61 65.97 -10.78
CA GLN A 53 12.64 66.95 -11.05
C GLN A 53 13.77 66.99 -9.99
N ASN A 54 13.56 66.40 -8.86
CA ASN A 54 14.57 66.26 -7.84
C ASN A 54 15.64 65.24 -8.23
N PRO A 55 16.91 65.59 -8.42
CA PRO A 55 17.96 64.67 -8.83
C PRO A 55 18.13 63.46 -7.90
N THR A 56 17.81 63.61 -6.62
CA THR A 56 17.91 62.54 -5.62
C THR A 56 16.80 61.53 -5.75
N ILE A 57 15.62 61.89 -6.19
CA ILE A 57 14.41 61.00 -6.30
C ILE A 57 14.19 60.59 -7.76
N GLY A 58 14.13 61.55 -8.70
CA GLY A 58 13.87 61.28 -10.11
C GLY A 58 15.09 60.77 -10.89
N GLY A 59 16.28 61.02 -10.39
CA GLY A 59 17.54 60.64 -11.04
C GLY A 59 18.01 59.20 -10.73
N SER A 60 17.38 58.49 -9.79
CA SER A 60 17.79 57.16 -9.43
C SER A 60 16.61 56.26 -9.00
N ILE A 61 16.63 55.01 -9.42
CA ILE A 61 15.65 54.00 -9.03
C ILE A 61 15.90 53.41 -7.64
N ALA A 62 17.02 53.74 -6.99
CA ALA A 62 17.43 53.17 -5.73
C ALA A 62 16.40 53.35 -4.59
N THR A 63 15.70 54.49 -4.58
CA THR A 63 14.65 54.78 -3.58
C THR A 63 13.37 54.01 -3.78
N MET A 64 13.18 53.44 -4.96
CA MET A 64 12.00 52.63 -5.33
C MET A 64 12.28 51.15 -5.32
N THR A 65 13.56 50.78 -5.24
CA THR A 65 13.99 49.39 -5.27
C THR A 65 13.77 48.77 -3.88
N GLU A 66 13.01 47.68 -3.86
CA GLU A 66 12.74 46.86 -2.68
C GLU A 66 13.53 45.57 -2.75
N PRO A 67 13.87 44.92 -1.59
CA PRO A 67 14.50 43.63 -1.61
C PRO A 67 13.66 42.60 -2.34
N CYS A 68 14.28 41.73 -3.14
CA CYS A 68 13.60 40.65 -3.84
C CYS A 68 13.89 39.28 -3.22
N LEU A 69 12.94 38.37 -3.34
CA LEU A 69 13.17 36.96 -3.17
C LEU A 69 13.77 36.39 -4.44
N THR A 70 14.77 35.54 -4.31
CA THR A 70 15.37 34.82 -5.43
C THR A 70 15.26 33.32 -5.25
N ALA A 71 15.09 32.59 -6.35
CA ALA A 71 15.16 31.14 -6.39
C ALA A 71 15.81 30.69 -7.70
N ASP A 72 16.46 29.53 -7.70
CA ASP A 72 16.99 28.96 -8.91
C ASP A 72 15.86 28.43 -9.80
N VAL A 73 15.99 28.63 -11.12
CA VAL A 73 15.01 28.14 -12.11
C VAL A 73 14.89 26.60 -12.11
N ALA A 74 15.93 25.89 -11.65
CA ALA A 74 15.92 24.44 -11.52
C ALA A 74 15.14 23.92 -10.30
N GLU A 75 14.72 24.80 -9.38
CA GLU A 75 13.94 24.42 -8.22
C GLU A 75 12.55 23.92 -8.58
N SER A 76 12.04 23.00 -7.78
CA SER A 76 10.67 22.50 -7.98
C SER A 76 9.62 23.57 -7.68
N THR A 77 8.47 23.49 -8.34
CA THR A 77 7.31 24.37 -8.06
C THR A 77 6.94 24.39 -6.58
N ALA A 78 7.04 23.24 -5.90
CA ALA A 78 6.77 23.15 -4.46
C ALA A 78 7.78 23.96 -3.64
N THR A 79 9.05 23.94 -4.02
CA THR A 79 10.12 24.73 -3.37
C THR A 79 9.90 26.23 -3.61
N LEU A 80 9.59 26.62 -4.85
CA LEU A 80 9.30 28.02 -5.19
C LEU A 80 8.14 28.56 -4.35
N LEU A 81 7.04 27.84 -4.26
CA LEU A 81 5.88 28.22 -3.45
C LEU A 81 6.21 28.27 -1.95
N ALA A 82 7.05 27.36 -1.47
CA ALA A 82 7.50 27.34 -0.06
C ALA A 82 8.38 28.56 0.27
N ILE A 83 9.24 29.01 -0.65
CA ILE A 83 10.05 30.24 -0.49
C ILE A 83 9.13 31.44 -0.35
N VAL A 84 8.17 31.58 -1.25
CA VAL A 84 7.23 32.71 -1.24
C VAL A 84 6.33 32.69 0.00
N SER A 85 5.84 31.53 0.42
CA SER A 85 4.94 31.40 1.58
C SER A 85 5.61 31.74 2.91
N ARG A 86 6.94 31.62 3.00
CA ARG A 86 7.71 31.99 4.22
C ARG A 86 7.99 33.48 4.32
N ALA A 87 7.92 34.17 3.19
CA ALA A 87 8.18 35.61 3.14
C ALA A 87 6.85 36.36 3.18
N ALA A 88 6.51 36.88 4.36
CA ALA A 88 5.30 37.68 4.54
C ALA A 88 5.32 38.91 3.61
N GLY A 89 4.32 39.02 2.71
CA GLY A 89 4.17 40.17 1.83
C GLY A 89 5.05 40.15 0.58
N ALA A 90 5.61 39.00 0.20
CA ALA A 90 6.31 38.88 -1.08
C ALA A 90 5.33 38.97 -2.24
N GLU A 91 5.44 40.01 -3.05
CA GLU A 91 4.59 40.23 -4.21
C GLU A 91 5.18 39.71 -5.53
N GLY A 92 6.41 39.17 -5.46
CA GLY A 92 7.09 38.55 -6.59
C GLY A 92 8.28 37.70 -6.19
N LEU A 93 8.69 36.82 -7.08
CA LEU A 93 9.86 35.97 -6.98
C LEU A 93 10.71 36.17 -8.25
N VAL A 94 12.01 36.38 -8.05
CA VAL A 94 12.96 36.50 -9.16
C VAL A 94 13.63 35.13 -9.36
N LEU A 95 13.47 34.57 -10.54
CA LEU A 95 14.17 33.34 -10.93
C LEU A 95 15.55 33.67 -11.45
N VAL A 96 16.53 32.91 -10.95
CA VAL A 96 17.93 33.04 -11.33
C VAL A 96 18.47 31.72 -11.86
N HIS A 97 19.51 31.79 -12.69
CA HIS A 97 20.33 30.65 -13.07
C HIS A 97 21.79 31.05 -12.91
N ASP A 98 22.53 30.31 -12.10
CA ASP A 98 23.90 30.68 -11.72
C ASP A 98 24.03 32.13 -11.19
N GLY A 99 23.01 32.56 -10.40
CA GLY A 99 22.93 33.90 -9.85
C GLY A 99 22.50 35.00 -10.83
N ARG A 100 22.33 34.69 -12.11
CA ARG A 100 21.87 35.65 -13.12
C ARG A 100 20.37 35.61 -13.29
N PHE A 101 19.79 36.77 -13.55
CA PHE A 101 18.36 36.95 -13.82
C PHE A 101 17.91 36.09 -15.00
N VAL A 102 16.78 35.42 -14.83
CA VAL A 102 16.08 34.67 -15.89
C VAL A 102 14.72 35.28 -16.11
N GLU A 103 13.89 35.33 -15.04
CA GLU A 103 12.50 35.79 -15.15
C GLU A 103 12.02 36.28 -13.78
N THR A 104 10.93 37.07 -13.79
CA THR A 104 10.22 37.48 -12.58
C THR A 104 8.84 36.87 -12.57
N LEU A 105 8.50 36.17 -11.50
CA LEU A 105 7.16 35.68 -11.26
C LEU A 105 6.41 36.66 -10.35
N ASP A 106 5.32 37.20 -10.84
CA ASP A 106 4.44 38.07 -10.06
C ASP A 106 3.47 37.25 -9.17
N SER A 107 2.71 37.92 -8.32
CA SER A 107 1.72 37.33 -7.44
C SER A 107 0.64 36.54 -8.21
N GLY A 108 0.23 36.99 -9.40
CA GLY A 108 -0.74 36.31 -10.25
C GLY A 108 -0.21 34.99 -10.82
N GLN A 109 1.03 35.02 -11.33
CA GLN A 109 1.72 33.84 -11.84
C GLN A 109 1.97 32.83 -10.70
N LEU A 110 2.39 33.30 -9.52
CA LEU A 110 2.57 32.45 -8.33
C LEU A 110 1.25 31.82 -7.86
N ALA A 111 0.15 32.60 -7.85
CA ALA A 111 -1.17 32.07 -7.53
C ALA A 111 -1.62 30.99 -8.53
N LYS A 112 -1.36 31.19 -9.83
CA LYS A 112 -1.65 30.19 -10.86
C LYS A 112 -0.84 28.91 -10.67
N LEU A 113 0.45 29.02 -10.35
CA LEU A 113 1.30 27.87 -10.03
C LEU A 113 0.79 27.12 -8.80
N ALA A 114 0.38 27.84 -7.74
CA ALA A 114 -0.19 27.23 -6.54
C ALA A 114 -1.49 26.47 -6.85
N MET A 115 -2.37 27.06 -7.66
CA MET A 115 -3.61 26.41 -8.07
C MET A 115 -3.36 25.14 -8.90
N LEU A 116 -2.43 25.18 -9.85
CA LEU A 116 -2.06 23.99 -10.64
C LEU A 116 -1.52 22.88 -9.75
N ARG A 117 -0.66 23.22 -8.79
CA ARG A 117 -0.12 22.25 -7.85
C ARG A 117 -1.19 21.62 -6.96
N GLU A 118 -2.18 22.40 -6.51
CA GLU A 118 -3.30 21.86 -5.72
C GLU A 118 -4.15 20.88 -6.54
N VAL A 119 -4.39 21.19 -7.83
CA VAL A 119 -5.10 20.29 -8.74
C VAL A 119 -4.33 18.98 -8.92
N GLU A 120 -3.01 19.02 -9.12
CA GLU A 120 -2.17 17.82 -9.22
C GLU A 120 -2.25 16.97 -7.94
N LEU A 121 -2.10 17.60 -6.78
CA LEU A 121 -2.20 16.92 -5.49
C LEU A 121 -3.58 16.30 -5.26
N ALA A 122 -4.65 16.98 -5.66
CA ALA A 122 -6.02 16.46 -5.57
C ALA A 122 -6.19 15.22 -6.48
N GLN A 123 -5.64 15.25 -7.70
CA GLN A 123 -5.66 14.11 -8.61
C GLN A 123 -4.86 12.93 -8.07
N GLU A 124 -3.66 13.17 -7.52
CA GLU A 124 -2.84 12.13 -6.88
C GLU A 124 -3.56 11.47 -5.69
N ARG A 125 -4.21 12.29 -4.83
CA ARG A 125 -5.02 11.80 -3.70
C ARG A 125 -6.19 10.94 -4.16
N SER A 126 -6.92 11.41 -5.19
CA SER A 126 -8.05 10.67 -5.78
C SER A 126 -7.60 9.34 -6.39
N ALA A 127 -6.53 9.34 -7.16
CA ALA A 127 -5.97 8.11 -7.75
C ALA A 127 -5.46 7.13 -6.69
N ARG A 128 -4.93 7.64 -5.57
CA ARG A 128 -4.53 6.81 -4.44
C ARG A 128 -5.74 6.19 -3.73
N ALA A 129 -6.79 6.98 -3.47
CA ALA A 129 -8.03 6.49 -2.87
C ALA A 129 -8.66 5.39 -3.74
N ALA A 130 -8.81 5.61 -5.05
CA ALA A 130 -9.34 4.60 -5.97
C ALA A 130 -8.54 3.29 -5.97
N ARG A 131 -7.20 3.35 -5.82
CA ARG A 131 -6.37 2.14 -5.70
C ARG A 131 -6.61 1.40 -4.39
N VAL A 132 -6.81 2.12 -3.29
CA VAL A 132 -7.12 1.51 -1.97
C VAL A 132 -8.49 0.84 -2.02
N ASP A 133 -9.50 1.50 -2.58
CA ASP A 133 -10.85 0.93 -2.73
C ASP A 133 -10.82 -0.34 -3.59
N ALA A 134 -10.17 -0.30 -4.76
CA ALA A 134 -10.03 -1.48 -5.63
C ALA A 134 -9.24 -2.63 -4.97
N ALA A 135 -8.26 -2.33 -4.10
CA ALA A 135 -7.57 -3.36 -3.32
C ALA A 135 -8.48 -3.94 -2.23
N GLY A 136 -9.32 -3.10 -1.61
CA GLY A 136 -10.33 -3.52 -0.64
C GLY A 136 -11.35 -4.48 -1.25
N ASP A 137 -11.88 -4.15 -2.42
CA ASP A 137 -12.84 -4.99 -3.15
C ASP A 137 -12.25 -6.37 -3.47
N ARG A 138 -11.04 -6.40 -4.01
CA ARG A 138 -10.33 -7.68 -4.28
C ARG A 138 -10.12 -8.50 -3.02
N PHE A 139 -9.73 -7.85 -1.94
CA PHE A 139 -9.56 -8.54 -0.66
C PHE A 139 -10.87 -9.16 -0.16
N HIS A 140 -12.00 -8.45 -0.30
CA HIS A 140 -13.32 -9.01 0.04
C HIS A 140 -13.70 -10.21 -0.82
N GLU A 141 -13.44 -10.15 -2.13
CA GLU A 141 -13.65 -11.27 -3.06
C GLU A 141 -12.80 -12.49 -2.67
N ASP A 142 -11.51 -12.28 -2.38
CA ASP A 142 -10.58 -13.34 -1.97
C ASP A 142 -11.01 -14.00 -0.64
N ILE A 143 -11.43 -13.20 0.34
CA ILE A 143 -11.95 -13.72 1.63
C ILE A 143 -13.25 -14.52 1.41
N ALA A 144 -14.15 -14.04 0.58
CA ALA A 144 -15.39 -14.77 0.25
C ALA A 144 -15.08 -16.11 -0.42
N ALA A 145 -14.18 -16.13 -1.39
CA ALA A 145 -13.74 -17.36 -2.05
C ALA A 145 -13.08 -18.36 -1.09
N LEU A 146 -12.18 -17.86 -0.22
CA LEU A 146 -11.52 -18.68 0.80
C LEU A 146 -12.51 -19.27 1.81
N THR A 147 -13.48 -18.46 2.24
CA THR A 147 -14.53 -18.92 3.17
C THR A 147 -15.41 -20.00 2.55
N ALA A 148 -15.75 -19.85 1.26
CA ALA A 148 -16.50 -20.87 0.51
C ALA A 148 -15.69 -22.17 0.38
N ALA A 149 -14.41 -22.10 0.04
CA ALA A 149 -13.52 -23.25 -0.07
C ALA A 149 -13.35 -23.97 1.27
N LEU A 150 -13.16 -23.23 2.37
CA LEU A 150 -13.08 -23.79 3.72
C LEU A 150 -14.37 -24.49 4.12
N SER A 151 -15.52 -23.90 3.85
CA SER A 151 -16.84 -24.52 4.12
C SER A 151 -17.06 -25.79 3.30
N HIS A 152 -16.56 -25.84 2.06
CA HIS A 152 -16.61 -27.05 1.24
C HIS A 152 -15.71 -28.15 1.83
N THR A 153 -14.48 -27.82 2.18
CA THR A 153 -13.53 -28.77 2.80
C THR A 153 -14.06 -29.30 4.12
N ALA A 154 -14.67 -28.46 4.96
CA ALA A 154 -15.27 -28.92 6.22
C ALA A 154 -16.37 -29.95 6.00
N ARG A 155 -17.27 -29.74 5.00
CA ARG A 155 -18.30 -30.72 4.65
C ARG A 155 -17.71 -32.05 4.14
N GLN A 156 -16.65 -31.99 3.33
CA GLN A 156 -15.96 -33.20 2.88
C GLN A 156 -15.34 -33.97 4.06
N VAL A 157 -14.73 -33.29 5.02
CA VAL A 157 -14.18 -33.93 6.26
C VAL A 157 -15.29 -34.57 7.07
N GLU A 158 -16.44 -33.93 7.24
CA GLU A 158 -17.60 -34.51 7.92
C GLU A 158 -18.12 -35.77 7.21
N GLU A 159 -18.20 -35.79 5.90
CA GLU A 159 -18.62 -36.94 5.11
C GLU A 159 -17.64 -38.10 5.26
N VAL A 160 -16.34 -37.86 5.13
CA VAL A 160 -15.28 -38.88 5.33
C VAL A 160 -15.30 -39.42 6.76
N ALA A 161 -15.48 -38.55 7.76
CA ALA A 161 -15.57 -38.99 9.15
C ALA A 161 -16.78 -39.91 9.41
N ARG A 162 -17.93 -39.62 8.77
CA ARG A 162 -19.14 -40.44 8.84
C ARG A 162 -18.92 -41.82 8.21
N ASP A 163 -18.37 -41.85 6.97
CA ASP A 163 -18.03 -43.11 6.28
C ASP A 163 -17.05 -43.97 7.09
N LEU A 164 -16.03 -43.33 7.68
CA LEU A 164 -15.06 -44.01 8.54
C LEU A 164 -15.71 -44.61 9.80
N ALA A 165 -16.64 -43.88 10.42
CA ALA A 165 -17.39 -44.38 11.59
C ALA A 165 -18.27 -45.57 11.23
N GLU A 166 -18.98 -45.53 10.08
CA GLU A 166 -19.78 -46.64 9.57
C GLU A 166 -18.92 -47.90 9.29
N ARG A 167 -17.78 -47.70 8.64
CA ARG A 167 -16.82 -48.80 8.38
C ARG A 167 -16.23 -49.38 9.67
N ALA A 168 -15.91 -48.56 10.65
CA ALA A 168 -15.43 -49.01 11.94
C ALA A 168 -16.49 -49.88 12.68
N GLN A 169 -17.76 -49.45 12.64
CA GLN A 169 -18.87 -50.25 13.20
C GLN A 169 -19.05 -51.57 12.46
N GLN A 170 -18.95 -51.60 11.13
CA GLN A 170 -19.03 -52.83 10.34
C GLN A 170 -17.87 -53.78 10.68
N THR A 171 -16.64 -53.24 10.70
CA THR A 171 -15.45 -54.05 11.09
C THR A 171 -15.59 -54.62 12.50
N GLY A 172 -16.16 -53.85 13.44
CA GLY A 172 -16.46 -54.36 14.79
C GLY A 172 -17.46 -55.50 14.80
N ARG A 173 -18.55 -55.41 14.01
CA ARG A 173 -19.53 -56.50 13.86
C ARG A 173 -18.89 -57.76 13.24
N ASP A 174 -18.11 -57.58 12.20
CA ASP A 174 -17.42 -58.69 11.53
C ASP A 174 -16.42 -59.35 12.47
N ALA A 175 -15.67 -58.61 13.27
CA ALA A 175 -14.77 -59.16 14.29
C ALA A 175 -15.51 -60.00 15.35
N VAL A 176 -16.66 -59.52 15.83
CA VAL A 176 -17.51 -60.26 16.75
C VAL A 176 -18.02 -61.56 16.10
N SER A 177 -18.45 -61.49 14.85
CA SER A 177 -18.89 -62.66 14.09
C SER A 177 -17.79 -63.70 13.91
N VAL A 178 -16.58 -63.28 13.55
CA VAL A 178 -15.40 -64.15 13.42
C VAL A 178 -15.00 -64.76 14.76
N ALA A 179 -15.05 -64.00 15.85
CA ALA A 179 -14.78 -64.51 17.19
C ALA A 179 -15.79 -65.63 17.60
N GLY A 180 -17.08 -65.39 17.31
CA GLY A 180 -18.14 -66.37 17.52
C GLY A 180 -17.95 -67.66 16.73
N ALA A 181 -17.64 -67.57 15.43
CA ALA A 181 -17.34 -68.68 14.56
C ALA A 181 -16.10 -69.47 15.04
N THR A 182 -15.08 -68.76 15.47
CA THR A 182 -13.84 -69.35 16.02
C THR A 182 -14.13 -70.11 17.30
N ALA A 183 -14.92 -69.53 18.21
CA ALA A 183 -15.33 -70.25 19.48
C ALA A 183 -16.13 -71.54 19.18
N GLN A 184 -17.07 -71.40 18.20
CA GLN A 184 -17.88 -72.60 17.80
C GLN A 184 -17.02 -73.70 17.14
N THR A 185 -16.03 -73.31 16.34
CA THR A 185 -15.07 -74.27 15.75
C THR A 185 -14.23 -75.00 16.83
N LEU A 186 -13.75 -74.21 17.82
CA LEU A 186 -13.01 -74.77 18.95
C LEU A 186 -13.85 -75.74 19.75
N THR A 187 -15.13 -75.44 20.01
CA THR A 187 -16.07 -76.34 20.70
C THR A 187 -16.33 -77.61 19.88
N GLY A 188 -16.51 -77.42 18.55
CA GLY A 188 -16.72 -78.54 17.62
C GLY A 188 -15.47 -79.49 17.48
N LEU A 189 -14.28 -78.93 17.65
CA LEU A 189 -13.04 -79.78 17.67
C LEU A 189 -12.80 -80.49 19.00
N GLY A 190 -13.38 -80.06 20.10
CA GLY A 190 -13.36 -80.73 21.38
C GLY A 190 -14.08 -82.08 21.32
N GLU A 191 -15.26 -82.18 20.71
CA GLU A 191 -16.01 -83.44 20.56
C GLU A 191 -15.25 -84.57 19.84
N PRO A 192 -14.61 -84.37 18.68
CA PRO A 192 -13.77 -85.37 18.04
C PRO A 192 -12.56 -85.78 18.89
N GLY A 193 -11.99 -84.83 19.64
CA GLY A 193 -10.89 -85.11 20.59
C GLY A 193 -11.31 -86.08 21.67
N ASP A 194 -12.44 -85.85 22.31
CA ASP A 194 -13.00 -86.70 23.37
C ASP A 194 -13.39 -88.10 22.84
N ARG A 195 -13.97 -88.16 21.63
CA ARG A 195 -14.25 -89.38 20.89
C ARG A 195 -12.96 -90.16 20.57
N GLY A 196 -11.91 -89.44 20.16
CA GLY A 196 -10.57 -90.00 19.92
C GLY A 196 -9.97 -90.64 21.20
N HIS A 197 -10.07 -89.94 22.33
CA HIS A 197 -9.65 -90.50 23.63
C HIS A 197 -10.47 -91.69 24.08
N ALA A 198 -11.80 -91.63 23.86
CA ALA A 198 -12.67 -92.79 24.22
C ALA A 198 -12.36 -93.99 23.32
N LEU A 199 -12.11 -93.77 22.01
CA LEU A 199 -11.71 -94.88 21.12
C LEU A 199 -10.35 -95.45 21.47
N ALA A 200 -9.36 -94.65 21.80
CA ALA A 200 -8.03 -95.09 22.24
C ALA A 200 -8.10 -95.90 23.54
N ALA A 201 -8.95 -95.53 24.49
CA ALA A 201 -9.20 -96.25 25.73
C ALA A 201 -9.91 -97.57 25.47
N SER A 202 -10.86 -97.61 24.47
CA SER A 202 -11.53 -98.80 24.04
C SER A 202 -10.58 -99.82 23.38
N MET A 203 -9.70 -99.28 22.46
CA MET A 203 -8.67 -100.11 21.84
C MET A 203 -7.65 -100.66 22.84
N ARG A 204 -7.24 -99.88 23.82
CA ARG A 204 -6.36 -100.40 24.89
C ARG A 204 -7.03 -101.59 25.66
N ARG A 205 -8.32 -101.45 26.02
CA ARG A 205 -9.06 -102.51 26.67
C ARG A 205 -9.11 -103.80 25.81
N ILE A 206 -9.36 -103.67 24.49
CA ILE A 206 -9.40 -104.78 23.55
C ILE A 206 -8.03 -105.48 23.47
N VAL A 207 -6.94 -104.71 23.49
CA VAL A 207 -5.58 -105.28 23.50
C VAL A 207 -5.26 -105.98 24.80
N ASP A 208 -5.66 -105.44 25.95
CA ASP A 208 -5.47 -106.07 27.30
C ASP A 208 -6.30 -107.30 27.43
N ASP A 209 -7.56 -107.30 26.98
CA ASP A 209 -8.43 -108.49 26.96
C ASP A 209 -7.89 -109.58 25.99
N GLY A 210 -7.35 -109.20 24.86
CA GLY A 210 -6.70 -110.08 23.87
C GLY A 210 -5.41 -110.68 24.39
N THR A 211 -4.62 -109.97 25.20
CA THR A 211 -3.44 -110.49 25.88
C THR A 211 -3.83 -111.43 27.03
N HIS A 212 -4.87 -111.09 27.81
CA HIS A 212 -5.39 -111.95 28.87
C HIS A 212 -5.94 -113.29 28.32
N ALA A 213 -6.70 -113.23 27.21
CA ALA A 213 -7.22 -114.43 26.54
C ALA A 213 -6.12 -115.31 25.94
N ARG A 214 -4.95 -114.77 25.61
CA ARG A 214 -3.78 -115.55 25.17
C ARG A 214 -3.08 -116.25 26.31
N THR A 215 -2.98 -115.60 27.47
CA THR A 215 -2.37 -116.21 28.67
C THR A 215 -3.21 -117.37 29.25
N VAL A 216 -4.52 -117.20 29.24
CA VAL A 216 -5.46 -118.25 29.67
C VAL A 216 -5.51 -119.50 28.74
N ARG A 217 -5.02 -119.40 27.53
CA ARG A 217 -5.02 -120.47 26.53
C ARG A 217 -3.69 -121.25 26.44
N SER A 218 -2.68 -120.87 27.27
CA SER A 218 -1.34 -121.48 27.32
C SER A 218 -1.12 -122.35 28.60
N ASP A 219 -2.07 -122.39 29.49
CA ASP A 219 -2.16 -123.39 30.62
C ASP A 219 -3.11 -124.51 30.24
#